data_f2a076b67e80249a0f3775a0775f3821
#
_entry.id   f2a076b67e80249a0f3775a0775f3821
#
_cell.length_a   1.000
_cell.length_b   1.000
_cell.length_c   1.000
_cell.angle_alpha   90.00
_cell.angle_beta   90.00
_cell.angle_gamma   90.00
#
_symmetry.space_group_name_H-M   'P 1'
#
loop_
_entity.id
_entity.type
_entity.pdbx_description
1 polymer ?
#
loop_
_entity_poly.entity_id
_entity_poly.type
_entity_poly.pdbx_seq_one_letter_code
_entity_poly.pdbx_strand_id
1 'polypeptide(L)'
;MNQALLKEIEMGSKNALLKKRIITHYIYNGSSTITDLSKELDLSVPTVTKFISEMCDDGYINDYGKLETSGGRHPSLYGLNPESGYFIGVDIKKFAINIGLINFKGDMVELKMNIPYKFENTQEALEKLCKLISNFTKKAGINPEKVLNICINISCLLYTSPSP
;
A
#
# COMPACT_ATOMS: atom_id res chain seq x y z
N MET A 1 2.40 -1.91 8.84
CA MET A 1 1.88 -3.30 8.66
C MET A 1 2.82 -4.21 9.42
N ASN A 2 2.27 -5.01 10.27
CA ASN A 2 3.10 -5.90 11.06
C ASN A 2 3.77 -6.91 10.09
N GLN A 3 5.09 -6.99 10.06
CA GLN A 3 5.82 -8.02 9.29
C GLN A 3 5.30 -9.44 9.54
N ALA A 4 4.58 -9.62 10.66
CA ALA A 4 3.92 -10.86 11.03
C ALA A 4 2.87 -11.30 10.00
N LEU A 5 1.97 -10.42 9.53
CA LEU A 5 0.94 -10.79 8.56
C LEU A 5 1.53 -11.25 7.22
N LEU A 6 2.59 -10.57 6.74
CA LEU A 6 3.27 -10.97 5.50
C LEU A 6 3.90 -12.35 5.64
N LYS A 7 4.61 -12.61 6.74
CA LYS A 7 5.20 -13.92 7.02
C LYS A 7 4.14 -15.03 7.12
N GLU A 8 3.02 -14.75 7.78
CA GLU A 8 1.91 -15.70 7.87
C GLU A 8 1.28 -16.01 6.51
N ILE A 9 1.19 -15.00 5.61
CA ILE A 9 0.73 -15.19 4.23
C ILE A 9 1.72 -16.08 3.46
N GLU A 10 3.02 -15.82 3.58
CA GLU A 10 4.08 -16.61 2.94
C GLU A 10 4.10 -18.06 3.45
N MET A 11 3.82 -18.26 4.73
CA MET A 11 3.70 -19.58 5.36
C MET A 11 2.38 -20.31 5.01
N GLY A 12 1.49 -19.69 4.25
CA GLY A 12 0.23 -20.29 3.80
C GLY A 12 -0.83 -20.41 4.89
N SER A 13 -0.77 -19.61 5.96
CA SER A 13 -1.79 -19.59 7.01
C SER A 13 -3.16 -19.27 6.41
N LYS A 14 -4.16 -20.15 6.65
CA LYS A 14 -5.54 -19.98 6.16
C LYS A 14 -6.15 -18.64 6.58
N ASN A 15 -5.90 -18.22 7.83
CA ASN A 15 -6.41 -16.96 8.36
C ASN A 15 -5.76 -15.77 7.68
N ALA A 16 -4.44 -15.79 7.47
CA ALA A 16 -3.71 -14.73 6.78
C ALA A 16 -4.12 -14.64 5.30
N LEU A 17 -4.38 -15.75 4.64
CA LEU A 17 -4.91 -15.77 3.28
C LEU A 17 -6.32 -15.16 3.20
N LEU A 18 -7.18 -15.38 4.20
CA LEU A 18 -8.49 -14.72 4.28
C LEU A 18 -8.36 -13.23 4.53
N LYS A 19 -7.49 -12.80 5.45
CA LYS A 19 -7.17 -11.37 5.65
C LYS A 19 -6.65 -10.73 4.36
N LYS A 20 -5.78 -11.42 3.62
CA LYS A 20 -5.31 -10.97 2.29
C LYS A 20 -6.46 -10.78 1.30
N ARG A 21 -7.41 -11.74 1.23
CA ARG A 21 -8.59 -11.63 0.36
C ARG A 21 -9.44 -10.41 0.71
N ILE A 22 -9.65 -10.12 1.99
CA ILE A 22 -10.38 -8.95 2.48
C ILE A 22 -9.67 -7.65 2.07
N ILE A 23 -8.35 -7.56 2.30
CA ILE A 23 -7.55 -6.40 1.86
C ILE A 23 -7.66 -6.21 0.35
N THR A 24 -7.49 -7.28 -0.42
CA THR A 24 -7.59 -7.25 -1.88
C THR A 24 -8.96 -6.77 -2.35
N HIS A 25 -10.04 -7.25 -1.71
CA HIS A 25 -11.38 -6.77 -2.01
C HIS A 25 -11.50 -5.25 -1.82
N TYR A 26 -11.04 -4.74 -0.68
CA TYR A 26 -11.11 -3.30 -0.40
C TYR A 26 -10.23 -2.44 -1.31
N ILE A 27 -9.10 -2.97 -1.79
CA ILE A 27 -8.25 -2.28 -2.78
C ILE A 27 -9.03 -2.04 -4.09
N TYR A 28 -9.76 -3.06 -4.56
CA TYR A 28 -10.44 -2.98 -5.87
C TYR A 28 -11.86 -2.41 -5.82
N ASN A 29 -12.58 -2.67 -4.72
CA ASN A 29 -14.02 -2.35 -4.62
C ASN A 29 -14.31 -1.21 -3.63
N GLY A 30 -13.32 -0.74 -2.87
CA GLY A 30 -13.51 0.27 -1.84
C GLY A 30 -14.20 -0.28 -0.58
N SER A 31 -14.68 0.64 0.26
CA SER A 31 -15.33 0.29 1.53
C SER A 31 -16.68 -0.39 1.31
N SER A 32 -17.01 -1.38 2.15
CA SER A 32 -18.26 -2.15 2.06
C SER A 32 -18.79 -2.54 3.44
N THR A 33 -20.04 -3.03 3.48
CA THR A 33 -20.61 -3.59 4.72
C THR A 33 -20.15 -5.04 4.93
N ILE A 34 -20.24 -5.53 6.17
CA ILE A 34 -19.93 -6.93 6.48
C ILE A 34 -20.80 -7.90 5.65
N THR A 35 -22.06 -7.53 5.42
CA THR A 35 -23.01 -8.37 4.66
C THR A 35 -22.60 -8.45 3.18
N ASP A 36 -22.20 -7.33 2.57
CA ASP A 36 -21.78 -7.32 1.18
C ASP A 36 -20.45 -8.07 1.01
N LEU A 37 -19.48 -7.80 1.90
CA LEU A 37 -18.21 -8.51 1.92
C LEU A 37 -18.38 -10.03 2.10
N SER A 38 -19.34 -10.46 2.93
CA SER A 38 -19.69 -11.86 3.13
C SER A 38 -20.16 -12.53 1.84
N LYS A 39 -21.03 -11.86 1.07
CA LYS A 39 -21.51 -12.36 -0.22
C LYS A 39 -20.40 -12.40 -1.28
N GLU A 40 -19.63 -11.32 -1.41
CA GLU A 40 -18.55 -11.19 -2.39
C GLU A 40 -17.41 -12.21 -2.19
N LEU A 41 -17.09 -12.51 -0.93
CA LEU A 41 -16.02 -13.45 -0.62
C LEU A 41 -16.50 -14.88 -0.44
N ASP A 42 -17.82 -15.15 -0.52
CA ASP A 42 -18.44 -16.44 -0.24
C ASP A 42 -18.04 -16.98 1.16
N LEU A 43 -18.21 -16.11 2.17
CA LEU A 43 -17.90 -16.41 3.57
C LEU A 43 -19.13 -16.19 4.45
N SER A 44 -19.22 -16.89 5.58
CA SER A 44 -20.27 -16.62 6.54
C SER A 44 -20.11 -15.26 7.23
N VAL A 45 -21.23 -14.58 7.51
CA VAL A 45 -21.23 -13.30 8.22
C VAL A 45 -20.43 -13.36 9.55
N PRO A 46 -20.57 -14.39 10.41
CA PRO A 46 -19.75 -14.51 11.61
C PRO A 46 -18.25 -14.57 11.34
N THR A 47 -17.84 -15.26 10.27
CA THR A 47 -16.43 -15.36 9.87
C THR A 47 -15.89 -13.99 9.46
N VAL A 48 -16.62 -13.28 8.61
CA VAL A 48 -16.23 -11.92 8.16
C VAL A 48 -16.18 -10.97 9.35
N THR A 49 -17.19 -11.00 10.22
CA THR A 49 -17.22 -10.14 11.43
C THR A 49 -15.99 -10.35 12.30
N LYS A 50 -15.59 -11.61 12.53
CA LYS A 50 -14.39 -11.94 13.30
C LYS A 50 -13.14 -11.31 12.67
N PHE A 51 -12.92 -11.51 11.36
CA PHE A 51 -11.73 -10.98 10.70
C PHE A 51 -11.73 -9.45 10.60
N ILE A 52 -12.88 -8.82 10.37
CA ILE A 52 -12.99 -7.36 10.38
C ILE A 52 -12.64 -6.81 11.76
N SER A 53 -13.16 -7.40 12.85
CA SER A 53 -12.81 -6.98 14.21
C SER A 53 -11.30 -7.10 14.46
N GLU A 54 -10.69 -8.25 14.18
CA GLU A 54 -9.24 -8.45 14.32
C GLU A 54 -8.45 -7.43 13.50
N MET A 55 -8.86 -7.16 12.26
CA MET A 55 -8.15 -6.23 11.38
C MET A 55 -8.36 -4.76 11.77
N CYS A 56 -9.45 -4.43 12.43
CA CYS A 56 -9.64 -3.12 13.07
C CYS A 56 -8.70 -2.97 14.27
N ASP A 57 -8.62 -3.98 15.13
CA ASP A 57 -7.72 -3.99 16.29
C ASP A 57 -6.24 -3.92 15.86
N ASP A 58 -5.89 -4.60 14.76
CA ASP A 58 -4.57 -4.56 14.13
C ASP A 58 -4.29 -3.24 13.38
N GLY A 59 -5.30 -2.36 13.22
CA GLY A 59 -5.20 -1.06 12.55
C GLY A 59 -5.16 -1.10 11.03
N TYR A 60 -5.50 -2.22 10.38
CA TYR A 60 -5.57 -2.32 8.90
C TYR A 60 -6.87 -1.80 8.32
N ILE A 61 -7.95 -1.86 9.08
CA ILE A 61 -9.31 -1.49 8.67
C ILE A 61 -9.85 -0.45 9.65
N ASN A 62 -10.61 0.51 9.11
CA ASN A 62 -11.38 1.48 9.87
C ASN A 62 -12.89 1.19 9.73
N ASP A 63 -13.64 1.43 10.81
CA ASP A 63 -15.09 1.62 10.75
C ASP A 63 -15.35 3.08 10.33
N TYR A 64 -15.93 3.27 9.17
CA TYR A 64 -16.28 4.59 8.62
C TYR A 64 -17.67 5.06 9.04
N GLY A 65 -18.29 4.37 10.00
CA GLY A 65 -19.60 4.71 10.52
C GLY A 65 -20.76 4.06 9.77
N LYS A 66 -21.97 4.48 10.10
CA LYS A 66 -23.20 3.91 9.57
C LYS A 66 -23.58 4.55 8.25
N LEU A 67 -24.01 3.71 7.29
CA LEU A 67 -24.63 4.19 6.07
C LEU A 67 -26.02 4.77 6.40
N GLU A 68 -26.29 5.99 5.91
CA GLU A 68 -27.63 6.56 5.93
C GLU A 68 -28.48 5.81 4.90
N THR A 69 -29.46 5.05 5.37
CA THR A 69 -30.44 4.37 4.54
C THR A 69 -31.83 4.96 4.83
N SER A 70 -32.66 5.10 3.82
CA SER A 70 -33.99 5.70 3.92
C SER A 70 -35.02 4.88 4.70
N GLY A 71 -34.60 3.85 5.43
CA GLY A 71 -35.43 3.02 6.31
C GLY A 71 -34.74 1.72 6.71
N GLY A 72 -34.82 1.35 7.98
CA GLY A 72 -34.34 0.11 8.52
C GLY A 72 -32.98 0.19 9.26
N ARG A 73 -32.30 -0.95 9.40
CA ARG A 73 -31.02 -1.07 10.09
C ARG A 73 -29.90 -0.38 9.31
N HIS A 74 -29.18 0.54 9.94
CA HIS A 74 -28.04 1.22 9.38
C HIS A 74 -26.78 0.34 9.54
N PRO A 75 -26.29 -0.33 8.51
CA PRO A 75 -25.08 -1.14 8.59
C PRO A 75 -23.83 -0.25 8.66
N SER A 76 -22.83 -0.68 9.42
CA SER A 76 -21.50 -0.03 9.43
C SER A 76 -20.75 -0.30 8.14
N LEU A 77 -20.03 0.70 7.67
CA LEU A 77 -19.16 0.66 6.51
C LEU A 77 -17.71 0.46 6.97
N TYR A 78 -17.04 -0.54 6.45
CA TYR A 78 -15.65 -0.85 6.74
C TYR A 78 -14.78 -0.71 5.51
N GLY A 79 -13.51 -0.32 5.70
CA GLY A 79 -12.56 -0.18 4.59
C GLY A 79 -11.13 -0.03 5.10
N LEU A 80 -10.17 0.03 4.17
CA LEU A 80 -8.75 0.13 4.51
C LEU A 80 -8.45 1.41 5.29
N ASN A 81 -7.62 1.28 6.32
CA ASN A 81 -7.05 2.42 7.03
C ASN A 81 -5.90 3.01 6.21
N PRO A 82 -6.02 4.23 5.66
CA PRO A 82 -4.96 4.81 4.83
C PRO A 82 -3.63 4.99 5.59
N GLU A 83 -3.68 5.14 6.91
CA GLU A 83 -2.50 5.37 7.75
C GLU A 83 -1.81 4.09 8.25
N SER A 84 -2.31 2.91 7.88
CA SER A 84 -1.72 1.65 8.32
C SER A 84 -0.37 1.36 7.67
N GLY A 85 -0.07 1.99 6.54
CA GLY A 85 1.21 1.86 5.87
C GLY A 85 1.33 2.68 4.59
N TYR A 86 2.55 2.75 4.07
CA TYR A 86 2.88 3.53 2.88
C TYR A 86 3.78 2.74 1.93
N PHE A 87 3.70 3.06 0.66
CA PHE A 87 4.56 2.51 -0.40
C PHE A 87 5.22 3.66 -1.13
N ILE A 88 6.51 3.50 -1.42
CA ILE A 88 7.30 4.48 -2.18
C ILE A 88 7.61 3.90 -3.55
N GLY A 89 7.27 4.63 -4.60
CA GLY A 89 7.68 4.35 -5.97
C GLY A 89 8.79 5.31 -6.38
N VAL A 90 9.88 4.77 -6.94
CA VAL A 90 10.99 5.57 -7.47
C VAL A 90 11.20 5.18 -8.92
N ASP A 91 11.08 6.14 -9.84
CA ASP A 91 11.35 5.97 -11.26
C ASP A 91 12.64 6.69 -11.62
N ILE A 92 13.70 5.92 -11.91
CA ILE A 92 15.04 6.42 -12.21
C ILE A 92 15.20 6.57 -13.72
N LYS A 93 15.40 7.82 -14.15
CA LYS A 93 15.77 8.18 -15.51
C LYS A 93 17.25 8.53 -15.58
N LYS A 94 17.79 8.71 -16.78
CA LYS A 94 19.22 9.01 -16.99
C LYS A 94 19.71 10.23 -16.19
N PHE A 95 18.93 11.31 -16.12
CA PHE A 95 19.33 12.57 -15.48
C PHE A 95 18.32 13.10 -14.44
N ALA A 96 17.30 12.32 -14.13
CA ALA A 96 16.29 12.70 -13.15
C ALA A 96 15.68 11.48 -12.47
N ILE A 97 15.06 11.68 -11.31
CA ILE A 97 14.18 10.69 -10.69
C ILE A 97 12.81 11.30 -10.40
N ASN A 98 11.81 10.45 -10.42
CA ASN A 98 10.49 10.73 -9.88
C ASN A 98 10.31 9.90 -8.61
N ILE A 99 9.73 10.49 -7.56
CA ILE A 99 9.43 9.80 -6.31
C ILE A 99 7.98 10.04 -5.97
N GLY A 100 7.20 8.97 -5.81
CA GLY A 100 5.81 8.99 -5.38
C GLY A 100 5.62 8.24 -4.07
N LEU A 101 4.68 8.70 -3.26
CA LEU A 101 4.25 8.09 -2.02
C LEU A 101 2.75 7.83 -2.10
N ILE A 102 2.35 6.60 -1.88
CA ILE A 102 0.94 6.21 -1.77
C ILE A 102 0.67 5.64 -0.37
N ASN A 103 -0.54 5.84 0.13
CA ASN A 103 -0.99 5.26 1.39
C ASN A 103 -1.45 3.81 1.21
N PHE A 104 -1.86 3.15 2.31
CA PHE A 104 -2.31 1.76 2.29
C PHE A 104 -3.60 1.55 1.48
N LYS A 105 -4.40 2.59 1.29
CA LYS A 105 -5.60 2.56 0.47
C LYS A 105 -5.32 2.71 -1.03
N GLY A 106 -4.09 3.15 -1.39
CA GLY A 106 -3.68 3.40 -2.76
C GLY A 106 -3.80 4.87 -3.20
N ASP A 107 -4.22 5.77 -2.30
CA ASP A 107 -4.29 7.19 -2.63
C ASP A 107 -2.89 7.81 -2.70
N MET A 108 -2.67 8.71 -3.65
CA MET A 108 -1.43 9.47 -3.79
C MET A 108 -1.32 10.49 -2.65
N VAL A 109 -0.28 10.37 -1.83
CA VAL A 109 -0.01 11.29 -0.70
C VAL A 109 0.91 12.41 -1.12
N GLU A 110 2.00 12.08 -1.81
CA GLU A 110 3.00 13.05 -2.27
C GLU A 110 3.62 12.56 -3.58
N LEU A 111 3.89 13.46 -4.50
CA LEU A 111 4.57 13.16 -5.76
C LEU A 111 5.58 14.27 -6.08
N LYS A 112 6.83 13.88 -6.32
CA LYS A 112 7.87 14.76 -6.84
C LYS A 112 8.42 14.22 -8.13
N MET A 113 8.38 15.06 -9.15
CA MET A 113 8.84 14.74 -10.49
C MET A 113 10.11 15.51 -10.84
N ASN A 114 10.91 14.93 -11.73
CA ASN A 114 12.07 15.54 -12.35
C ASN A 114 13.11 16.07 -11.33
N ILE A 115 13.31 15.35 -10.22
CA ILE A 115 14.37 15.66 -9.25
C ILE A 115 15.72 15.42 -9.95
N PRO A 116 16.64 16.40 -10.00
CA PRO A 116 17.95 16.23 -10.63
C PRO A 116 18.75 15.08 -9.99
N TYR A 117 19.05 14.06 -10.77
CA TYR A 117 19.81 12.89 -10.36
C TYR A 117 20.47 12.26 -11.57
N LYS A 118 21.78 12.02 -11.51
CA LYS A 118 22.52 11.30 -12.54
C LYS A 118 22.64 9.85 -12.08
N PHE A 119 22.08 8.94 -12.87
CA PHE A 119 22.22 7.51 -12.60
C PHE A 119 23.62 7.03 -12.98
N GLU A 120 24.36 6.52 -12.01
CA GLU A 120 25.70 5.94 -12.17
C GLU A 120 25.80 4.71 -11.28
N ASN A 121 26.54 3.71 -11.76
CA ASN A 121 26.79 2.49 -10.98
C ASN A 121 27.96 2.72 -10.00
N THR A 122 27.75 3.62 -9.04
CA THR A 122 28.73 3.98 -8.01
C THR A 122 28.08 3.99 -6.63
N GLN A 123 28.89 3.78 -5.60
CA GLN A 123 28.44 3.86 -4.21
C GLN A 123 27.88 5.26 -3.87
N GLU A 124 28.52 6.29 -4.37
CA GLU A 124 28.10 7.69 -4.14
C GLU A 124 26.71 7.98 -4.72
N ALA A 125 26.42 7.47 -5.93
CA ALA A 125 25.11 7.60 -6.54
C ALA A 125 24.04 6.88 -5.72
N LEU A 126 24.31 5.68 -5.20
CA LEU A 126 23.41 4.94 -4.33
C LEU A 126 23.12 5.71 -3.03
N GLU A 127 24.15 6.23 -2.37
CA GLU A 127 23.99 7.03 -1.15
C GLU A 127 23.16 8.29 -1.39
N LYS A 128 23.36 8.97 -2.53
CA LYS A 128 22.56 10.11 -2.94
C LYS A 128 21.09 9.73 -3.13
N LEU A 129 20.82 8.59 -3.77
CA LEU A 129 19.47 8.06 -3.93
C LEU A 129 18.80 7.81 -2.58
N CYS A 130 19.48 7.11 -1.67
CA CYS A 130 18.98 6.85 -0.32
C CYS A 130 18.67 8.15 0.45
N LYS A 131 19.55 9.15 0.36
CA LYS A 131 19.33 10.47 0.96
C LYS A 131 18.11 11.19 0.36
N LEU A 132 17.92 11.11 -0.96
CA LEU A 132 16.76 11.71 -1.63
C LEU A 132 15.45 11.07 -1.16
N ILE A 133 15.39 9.74 -1.09
CA ILE A 133 14.21 8.99 -0.59
C ILE A 133 13.94 9.35 0.88
N SER A 134 14.97 9.33 1.73
CA SER A 134 14.84 9.66 3.15
C SER A 134 14.35 11.10 3.36
N ASN A 135 14.89 12.06 2.62
CA ASN A 135 14.46 13.46 2.70
C ASN A 135 13.02 13.65 2.19
N PHE A 136 12.64 12.92 1.15
CA PHE A 136 11.28 12.93 0.63
C PHE A 136 10.28 12.43 1.68
N THR A 137 10.56 11.28 2.31
CA THR A 137 9.73 10.68 3.36
C THR A 137 9.59 11.60 4.58
N LYS A 138 10.69 12.20 5.02
CA LYS A 138 10.68 13.17 6.13
C LYS A 138 9.84 14.40 5.83
N LYS A 139 9.94 14.95 4.60
CA LYS A 139 9.14 16.12 4.18
C LYS A 139 7.65 15.81 4.09
N ALA A 140 7.29 14.58 3.71
CA ALA A 140 5.91 14.12 3.71
C ALA A 140 5.35 13.87 5.13
N GLY A 141 6.17 14.02 6.18
CA GLY A 141 5.75 13.82 7.57
C GLY A 141 5.46 12.37 7.95
N ILE A 142 5.96 11.41 7.16
CA ILE A 142 5.69 9.99 7.35
C ILE A 142 6.72 9.37 8.28
N ASN A 143 6.25 8.58 9.27
CA ASN A 143 7.12 7.72 10.06
C ASN A 143 7.74 6.65 9.15
N PRO A 144 9.09 6.58 9.02
CA PRO A 144 9.77 5.58 8.20
C PRO A 144 9.40 4.13 8.52
N GLU A 145 9.04 3.83 9.77
CA GLU A 145 8.61 2.49 10.20
C GLU A 145 7.27 2.04 9.57
N LYS A 146 6.48 3.01 9.11
CA LYS A 146 5.23 2.75 8.37
C LYS A 146 5.45 2.54 6.87
N VAL A 147 6.66 2.69 6.35
CA VAL A 147 6.98 2.39 4.95
C VAL A 147 7.07 0.88 4.79
N LEU A 148 6.15 0.31 4.05
CA LEU A 148 6.01 -1.14 3.86
C LEU A 148 6.94 -1.67 2.77
N ASN A 149 7.09 -0.89 1.70
CA ASN A 149 7.94 -1.27 0.58
C ASN A 149 8.39 -0.04 -0.21
N ILE A 150 9.53 -0.20 -0.89
CA ILE A 150 10.07 0.76 -1.85
C ILE A 150 10.28 0.02 -3.17
N CYS A 151 9.54 0.43 -4.21
CA CYS A 151 9.68 -0.09 -5.55
C CYS A 151 10.55 0.85 -6.38
N ILE A 152 11.64 0.35 -6.95
CA ILE A 152 12.55 1.14 -7.79
C ILE A 152 12.46 0.62 -9.22
N ASN A 153 12.04 1.49 -10.14
CA ASN A 153 12.09 1.26 -11.57
C ASN A 153 13.31 1.98 -12.15
N ILE A 154 14.10 1.28 -12.97
CA ILE A 154 15.23 1.86 -13.68
C ILE A 154 14.92 1.78 -15.17
N SER A 155 14.73 2.93 -15.80
CA SER A 155 14.54 3.02 -17.24
C SER A 155 15.85 2.70 -17.93
N CYS A 156 16.11 1.42 -18.18
CA CYS A 156 17.28 0.94 -18.92
C CYS A 156 17.03 1.12 -20.42
N LEU A 157 17.54 2.20 -21.00
CA LEU A 157 17.72 2.28 -22.45
C LEU A 157 18.92 1.39 -22.80
N LEU A 158 18.66 0.17 -23.20
CA LEU A 158 19.66 -0.66 -23.88
C LEU A 158 19.96 0.02 -25.22
N TYR A 159 21.00 0.84 -25.24
CA TYR A 159 21.62 1.21 -26.49
C TYR A 159 22.32 -0.05 -27.02
N THR A 160 21.65 -0.79 -27.87
CA THR A 160 22.32 -1.69 -28.80
C THR A 160 23.14 -0.77 -29.69
N SER A 161 24.47 -0.70 -29.46
CA SER A 161 25.38 -0.16 -30.46
C SER A 161 25.13 -0.93 -31.74
N PRO A 162 24.89 -0.26 -32.89
CA PRO A 162 24.92 -0.98 -34.15
C PRO A 162 26.30 -1.61 -34.23
N SER A 163 26.33 -2.94 -34.35
CA SER A 163 27.55 -3.70 -34.60
C SER A 163 28.13 -3.21 -35.91
N PRO A 164 29.45 -2.99 -35.98
CA PRO A 164 30.11 -2.57 -37.22
C PRO A 164 29.99 -3.60 -38.34
#